data_d723cf0375d44cb689852080ff83d5df
#
_entry.id   d723cf0375d44cb689852080ff83d5df
#
_cell.length_a   1.000
_cell.length_b   1.000
_cell.length_c   1.000
_cell.angle_alpha   90.00
_cell.angle_beta   90.00
_cell.angle_gamma   90.00
#
_symmetry.space_group_name_H-M   'P 1'
#
loop_
_entity.id
_entity.type
_entity.pdbx_description
1 polymer ?
#
loop_
_entity_poly.entity_id
_entity_poly.type
_entity_poly.pdbx_seq_one_letter_code
_entity_poly.pdbx_strand_id
1 'polypeptide(L)'
;KTNVDKLLQFDMIGDLKKLSKKVISMQEGPHWFFQDYKMEEQIWWYNTLTEFDMLFAHNKKDVKYYEGLTNKPVHKMPTLMLAERLGIIPRNEWGDAIMIGGNMVRWYGGFDSYVVAQEFDMPIYAPSMGRKIDREDEMDITHLPYMTWVEWMNNLRQYHVGVHMMPTHAAGTFTLNCAYHGIPCIGYRGLDTQEELHPLLSVDDGDIEEAKYLANKLKEDEDFYQECSSTCRELYEKSLYTEENFVPYITGIFENIL
;
A
#
# COMPACT_ATOMS: atom_id res chain seq x y z
N LYS A 1 12.34 0.23 12.86
CA LYS A 1 12.40 1.72 12.76
C LYS A 1 13.66 2.20 13.42
N THR A 2 14.51 2.88 12.66
CA THR A 2 15.72 3.50 13.23
C THR A 2 15.27 4.77 13.96
N ASN A 3 15.60 4.89 15.24
CA ASN A 3 15.34 6.11 15.99
C ASN A 3 16.24 7.22 15.44
N VAL A 4 15.69 8.31 14.98
CA VAL A 4 16.41 9.45 14.38
C VAL A 4 17.46 10.01 15.34
N ASP A 5 17.14 10.09 16.64
CA ASP A 5 18.08 10.55 17.66
C ASP A 5 19.33 9.67 17.75
N LYS A 6 19.20 8.35 17.53
CA LYS A 6 20.35 7.44 17.49
C LYS A 6 21.19 7.63 16.23
N LEU A 7 20.56 7.94 15.10
CA LEU A 7 21.28 8.24 13.85
C LEU A 7 22.07 9.56 13.94
N LEU A 8 21.56 10.55 14.66
CA LEU A 8 22.27 11.81 14.90
C LEU A 8 23.53 11.62 15.75
N GLN A 9 23.59 10.57 16.59
CA GLN A 9 24.71 10.30 17.49
C GLN A 9 25.80 9.42 16.86
N PHE A 10 25.50 8.70 15.78
CA PHE A 10 26.42 7.71 15.18
C PHE A 10 26.50 7.91 13.68
N ASP A 11 27.71 7.97 13.14
CA ASP A 11 27.94 7.92 11.69
C ASP A 11 27.75 6.48 11.16
N MET A 12 26.52 6.00 11.24
CA MET A 12 26.17 4.65 10.78
C MET A 12 26.50 4.42 9.31
N ILE A 13 26.33 5.43 8.47
CA ILE A 13 26.59 5.31 7.02
C ILE A 13 28.08 5.20 6.76
N GLY A 14 28.89 6.01 7.42
CA GLY A 14 30.34 5.90 7.34
C GLY A 14 30.85 4.52 7.82
N ASP A 15 30.25 3.95 8.86
CA ASP A 15 30.60 2.59 9.31
C ASP A 15 30.11 1.52 8.34
N LEU A 16 28.91 1.63 7.78
CA LEU A 16 28.41 0.71 6.75
C LEU A 16 29.29 0.74 5.49
N LYS A 17 29.74 1.92 5.06
CA LYS A 17 30.66 2.07 3.92
C LYS A 17 32.04 1.42 4.12
N LYS A 18 32.47 1.24 5.36
CA LYS A 18 33.69 0.48 5.65
C LYS A 18 33.50 -1.04 5.51
N LEU A 19 32.25 -1.51 5.66
CA LEU A 19 31.90 -2.94 5.65
C LEU A 19 31.34 -3.41 4.31
N SER A 20 30.92 -2.49 3.44
CA SER A 20 30.24 -2.81 2.17
C SER A 20 30.72 -1.91 1.03
N LYS A 21 30.63 -2.43 -0.21
CA LYS A 21 30.96 -1.65 -1.42
C LYS A 21 29.94 -0.55 -1.72
N LYS A 22 28.69 -0.82 -1.38
CA LYS A 22 27.53 0.06 -1.65
C LYS A 22 26.61 0.10 -0.44
N VAL A 23 26.07 1.26 -0.15
CA VAL A 23 25.05 1.48 0.88
C VAL A 23 23.82 2.07 0.25
N ILE A 24 22.70 1.37 0.38
CA ILE A 24 21.43 1.71 -0.24
C ILE A 24 20.41 2.00 0.84
N SER A 25 19.61 3.04 0.66
CA SER A 25 18.50 3.35 1.56
C SER A 25 17.16 2.91 0.96
N MET A 26 16.33 2.30 1.77
CA MET A 26 14.92 2.04 1.48
C MET A 26 14.07 3.02 2.28
N GLN A 27 13.31 3.85 1.59
CA GLN A 27 12.38 4.79 2.22
C GLN A 27 11.04 4.10 2.46
N GLU A 28 10.77 3.81 3.73
CA GLU A 28 9.45 3.34 4.18
C GLU A 28 8.56 4.52 4.52
N GLY A 29 7.36 4.51 4.03
CA GLY A 29 6.39 5.56 4.26
C GLY A 29 6.55 6.74 3.31
N PRO A 30 5.52 7.58 3.25
CA PRO A 30 5.45 8.69 2.32
C PRO A 30 6.44 9.81 2.69
N HIS A 31 6.89 10.53 1.67
CA HIS A 31 7.85 11.63 1.85
C HIS A 31 7.39 12.73 2.83
N TRP A 32 6.08 12.92 2.99
CA TRP A 32 5.58 13.94 3.92
C TRP A 32 5.84 13.61 5.40
N PHE A 33 6.12 12.36 5.77
CA PHE A 33 6.60 12.03 7.12
C PHE A 33 7.90 12.74 7.46
N PHE A 34 8.77 12.88 6.46
CA PHE A 34 10.00 13.64 6.62
C PHE A 34 9.73 15.13 6.90
N GLN A 35 8.67 15.69 6.31
CA GLN A 35 8.29 17.08 6.50
C GLN A 35 7.68 17.36 7.89
N ASP A 36 7.24 16.33 8.60
CA ASP A 36 6.76 16.44 9.99
C ASP A 36 7.89 16.49 11.03
N TYR A 37 9.14 16.29 10.62
CA TYR A 37 10.29 16.37 11.51
C TYR A 37 10.66 17.84 11.81
N LYS A 38 11.37 18.06 12.92
CA LYS A 38 11.95 19.37 13.21
C LYS A 38 12.94 19.78 12.11
N MET A 39 13.12 21.07 11.89
CA MET A 39 13.98 21.59 10.82
C MET A 39 15.42 21.05 10.89
N GLU A 40 15.99 20.90 12.07
CA GLU A 40 17.33 20.34 12.27
C GLU A 40 17.41 18.87 11.84
N GLU A 41 16.35 18.10 12.10
CA GLU A 41 16.22 16.69 11.69
C GLU A 41 16.02 16.59 10.17
N GLN A 42 15.25 17.49 9.57
CA GLN A 42 15.07 17.56 8.12
C GLN A 42 16.38 17.87 7.40
N ILE A 43 17.16 18.82 7.89
CA ILE A 43 18.49 19.16 7.33
C ILE A 43 19.45 17.98 7.48
N TRP A 44 19.48 17.35 8.65
CA TRP A 44 20.30 16.18 8.87
C TRP A 44 19.92 15.03 7.95
N TRP A 45 18.63 14.75 7.82
CA TRP A 45 18.12 13.70 6.93
C TRP A 45 18.43 13.98 5.47
N TYR A 46 18.24 15.22 5.02
CA TYR A 46 18.63 15.64 3.68
C TYR A 46 20.13 15.39 3.41
N ASN A 47 21.00 15.79 4.30
CA ASN A 47 22.44 15.54 4.18
C ASN A 47 22.74 14.03 4.17
N THR A 48 22.05 13.27 5.00
CA THR A 48 22.18 11.80 5.08
C THR A 48 21.79 11.10 3.78
N LEU A 49 20.70 11.55 3.13
CA LEU A 49 20.27 10.97 1.85
C LEU A 49 21.35 11.08 0.76
N THR A 50 22.15 12.13 0.78
CA THR A 50 23.23 12.34 -0.21
C THR A 50 24.42 11.40 -0.02
N GLU A 51 24.51 10.76 1.13
CA GLU A 51 25.59 9.80 1.46
C GLU A 51 25.33 8.40 0.92
N PHE A 52 24.09 8.04 0.62
CA PHE A 52 23.78 6.75 0.02
C PHE A 52 24.23 6.66 -1.43
N ASP A 53 24.50 5.45 -1.91
CA ASP A 53 24.81 5.21 -3.32
C ASP A 53 23.55 5.21 -4.19
N MET A 54 22.43 4.80 -3.63
CA MET A 54 21.12 4.73 -4.28
C MET A 54 20.00 4.73 -3.23
N LEU A 55 18.80 5.12 -3.66
CA LEU A 55 17.60 5.06 -2.83
C LEU A 55 16.51 4.22 -3.52
N PHE A 56 15.71 3.57 -2.68
CA PHE A 56 14.43 2.99 -3.07
C PHE A 56 13.27 3.71 -2.35
N ALA A 57 12.14 3.80 -3.03
CA ALA A 57 10.87 4.21 -2.46
C ALA A 57 9.74 3.30 -2.96
N HIS A 58 8.66 3.16 -2.20
CA HIS A 58 7.59 2.21 -2.50
C HIS A 58 6.67 2.60 -3.65
N ASN A 59 6.60 3.89 -3.98
CA ASN A 59 5.65 4.41 -4.98
C ASN A 59 6.31 5.46 -5.88
N LYS A 60 5.69 5.69 -7.04
CA LYS A 60 6.19 6.61 -8.07
C LYS A 60 6.29 8.06 -7.58
N LYS A 61 5.39 8.49 -6.70
CA LYS A 61 5.36 9.86 -6.19
C LYS A 61 6.54 10.13 -5.27
N ASP A 62 6.87 9.18 -4.40
CA ASP A 62 8.03 9.27 -3.52
C ASP A 62 9.35 9.13 -4.30
N VAL A 63 9.39 8.26 -5.33
CA VAL A 63 10.54 8.19 -6.24
C VAL A 63 10.79 9.58 -6.83
N LYS A 64 9.78 10.21 -7.43
CA LYS A 64 9.89 11.54 -8.02
C LYS A 64 10.32 12.61 -7.01
N TYR A 65 9.81 12.54 -5.77
CA TYR A 65 10.21 13.45 -4.71
C TYR A 65 11.69 13.33 -4.38
N TYR A 66 12.19 12.11 -4.15
CA TYR A 66 13.60 11.87 -3.82
C TYR A 66 14.55 12.10 -5.00
N GLU A 67 14.13 11.89 -6.24
CA GLU A 67 14.88 12.30 -7.44
C GLU A 67 15.10 13.83 -7.46
N GLY A 68 14.09 14.61 -7.08
CA GLY A 68 14.21 16.06 -6.95
C GLY A 68 15.05 16.54 -5.77
N LEU A 69 15.18 15.70 -4.74
CA LEU A 69 15.87 16.04 -3.51
C LEU A 69 17.37 15.68 -3.54
N THR A 70 17.74 14.64 -4.27
CA THR A 70 19.12 14.15 -4.33
C THR A 70 19.59 14.01 -5.77
N ASN A 71 20.91 13.90 -5.96
CA ASN A 71 21.53 13.55 -7.25
C ASN A 71 21.85 12.05 -7.36
N LYS A 72 21.27 11.22 -6.51
CA LYS A 72 21.49 9.78 -6.49
C LYS A 72 20.42 9.08 -7.33
N PRO A 73 20.71 7.90 -7.87
CA PRO A 73 19.69 7.06 -8.48
C PRO A 73 18.58 6.73 -7.47
N VAL A 74 17.32 6.91 -7.87
CA VAL A 74 16.16 6.55 -7.07
C VAL A 74 15.30 5.60 -7.88
N HIS A 75 14.90 4.48 -7.30
CA HIS A 75 14.11 3.47 -7.97
C HIS A 75 12.87 3.09 -7.14
N LYS A 76 11.81 2.67 -7.82
CA LYS A 76 10.67 2.07 -7.16
C LYS A 76 11.06 0.69 -6.61
N MET A 77 10.69 0.41 -5.36
CA MET A 77 10.72 -0.93 -4.78
C MET A 77 9.27 -1.43 -4.67
N PRO A 78 8.78 -2.20 -5.65
CA PRO A 78 7.46 -2.80 -5.57
C PRO A 78 7.36 -3.76 -4.39
N THR A 79 6.20 -3.88 -3.78
CA THR A 79 5.95 -4.90 -2.76
C THR A 79 5.87 -6.26 -3.44
N LEU A 80 6.83 -7.16 -3.16
CA LEU A 80 6.78 -8.51 -3.68
C LEU A 80 5.70 -9.33 -2.99
N MET A 81 4.80 -9.91 -3.78
CA MET A 81 3.79 -10.84 -3.31
C MET A 81 4.38 -12.27 -3.31
N LEU A 82 4.38 -12.90 -2.14
CA LEU A 82 4.90 -14.27 -1.94
C LEU A 82 3.79 -15.29 -1.69
N ALA A 83 2.56 -14.97 -2.06
CA ALA A 83 1.38 -15.77 -1.74
C ALA A 83 1.47 -17.21 -2.29
N GLU A 84 1.90 -17.36 -3.53
CA GLU A 84 2.06 -18.67 -4.18
C GLU A 84 3.12 -19.53 -3.49
N ARG A 85 4.25 -18.95 -3.10
CA ARG A 85 5.32 -19.65 -2.35
C ARG A 85 4.86 -20.15 -1.00
N LEU A 86 3.92 -19.44 -0.37
CA LEU A 86 3.37 -19.78 0.94
C LEU A 86 2.11 -20.66 0.84
N GLY A 87 1.76 -21.11 -0.37
CA GLY A 87 0.61 -22.00 -0.61
C GLY A 87 -0.74 -21.32 -0.40
N ILE A 88 -0.79 -19.98 -0.48
CA ILE A 88 -2.04 -19.23 -0.42
C ILE A 88 -2.72 -19.36 -1.79
N ILE A 89 -3.97 -19.80 -1.78
CA ILE A 89 -4.76 -20.00 -3.01
C ILE A 89 -5.68 -18.78 -3.18
N PRO A 90 -5.77 -18.20 -4.40
CA PRO A 90 -6.76 -17.16 -4.69
C PRO A 90 -8.19 -17.64 -4.36
N ARG A 91 -9.09 -16.68 -4.11
CA ARG A 91 -10.49 -17.06 -3.89
C ARG A 91 -11.10 -17.65 -5.16
N ASN A 92 -12.08 -18.52 -4.97
CA ASN A 92 -12.86 -19.16 -6.04
C ASN A 92 -14.38 -18.89 -5.92
N GLU A 93 -14.81 -18.21 -4.85
CA GLU A 93 -16.20 -17.88 -4.56
C GLU A 93 -16.30 -16.42 -4.11
N TRP A 94 -17.46 -15.80 -4.32
CA TRP A 94 -17.71 -14.44 -3.85
C TRP A 94 -18.01 -14.45 -2.35
N GLY A 95 -17.53 -13.42 -1.69
CA GLY A 95 -17.83 -13.21 -0.27
C GLY A 95 -19.19 -12.54 -0.07
N ASP A 96 -19.55 -12.37 1.20
CA ASP A 96 -20.82 -11.78 1.64
C ASP A 96 -20.62 -10.58 2.59
N ALA A 97 -19.42 -10.04 2.65
CA ALA A 97 -19.05 -8.93 3.54
C ALA A 97 -18.05 -7.98 2.86
N ILE A 98 -17.94 -6.77 3.39
CA ILE A 98 -17.01 -5.74 2.94
C ILE A 98 -15.81 -5.65 3.88
N MET A 99 -14.62 -5.55 3.30
CA MET A 99 -13.39 -5.27 4.03
C MET A 99 -12.94 -3.85 3.77
N ILE A 100 -12.84 -3.02 4.80
CA ILE A 100 -12.18 -1.72 4.68
C ILE A 100 -10.68 -1.86 4.93
N GLY A 101 -9.87 -1.16 4.12
CA GLY A 101 -8.42 -1.20 4.21
C GLY A 101 -7.89 -0.17 5.21
N GLY A 102 -7.23 -0.64 6.27
CA GLY A 102 -6.66 0.24 7.27
C GLY A 102 -7.59 0.55 8.44
N ASN A 103 -7.20 1.48 9.28
CA ASN A 103 -7.95 1.93 10.45
C ASN A 103 -8.49 3.36 10.27
N MET A 104 -9.20 3.88 11.27
CA MET A 104 -9.87 5.18 11.23
C MET A 104 -8.93 6.38 11.39
N VAL A 105 -7.62 6.19 11.49
CA VAL A 105 -6.70 7.33 11.53
C VAL A 105 -6.63 8.04 10.17
N ARG A 106 -6.43 9.35 10.21
CA ARG A 106 -6.52 10.27 9.06
C ARG A 106 -5.82 9.78 7.78
N TRP A 107 -4.60 9.26 7.92
CA TRP A 107 -3.79 8.89 6.75
C TRP A 107 -4.16 7.54 6.11
N TYR A 108 -5.04 6.76 6.72
CA TYR A 108 -5.58 5.54 6.14
C TYR A 108 -6.96 5.71 5.50
N GLY A 109 -7.63 6.84 5.72
CA GLY A 109 -8.95 7.12 5.15
C GLY A 109 -10.04 6.15 5.60
N GLY A 110 -9.94 5.64 6.83
CA GLY A 110 -10.86 4.62 7.34
C GLY A 110 -12.29 5.12 7.43
N PHE A 111 -12.52 6.39 7.82
CA PHE A 111 -13.86 6.96 7.88
C PHE A 111 -14.49 7.06 6.47
N ASP A 112 -13.75 7.56 5.48
CA ASP A 112 -14.25 7.63 4.10
C ASP A 112 -14.53 6.22 3.56
N SER A 113 -13.64 5.26 3.86
CA SER A 113 -13.84 3.86 3.51
C SER A 113 -15.11 3.29 4.12
N TYR A 114 -15.40 3.61 5.38
CA TYR A 114 -16.64 3.19 6.05
C TYR A 114 -17.87 3.80 5.40
N VAL A 115 -17.85 5.10 5.09
CA VAL A 115 -18.97 5.81 4.44
C VAL A 115 -19.29 5.18 3.08
N VAL A 116 -18.28 4.84 2.28
CA VAL A 116 -18.47 4.17 0.98
C VAL A 116 -18.93 2.72 1.15
N ALA A 117 -18.39 2.00 2.13
CA ALA A 117 -18.75 0.61 2.40
C ALA A 117 -20.24 0.44 2.79
N GLN A 118 -20.86 1.45 3.39
CA GLN A 118 -22.28 1.40 3.76
C GLN A 118 -23.24 1.28 2.56
N GLU A 119 -22.82 1.67 1.36
CA GLU A 119 -23.66 1.55 0.13
C GLU A 119 -23.96 0.09 -0.24
N PHE A 120 -23.16 -0.87 0.26
CA PHE A 120 -23.35 -2.29 -0.06
C PHE A 120 -24.43 -2.99 0.77
N ASP A 121 -24.91 -2.42 1.87
CA ASP A 121 -25.84 -3.07 2.82
C ASP A 121 -25.36 -4.45 3.31
N MET A 122 -24.05 -4.63 3.43
CA MET A 122 -23.37 -5.85 3.86
C MET A 122 -22.62 -5.62 5.17
N PRO A 123 -22.31 -6.67 5.95
CA PRO A 123 -21.45 -6.54 7.13
C PRO A 123 -20.08 -5.94 6.77
N ILE A 124 -19.62 -4.97 7.58
CA ILE A 124 -18.37 -4.26 7.36
C ILE A 124 -17.33 -4.75 8.38
N TYR A 125 -16.15 -5.08 7.89
CA TYR A 125 -15.02 -5.53 8.70
C TYR A 125 -13.82 -4.62 8.51
N ALA A 126 -13.01 -4.49 9.55
CA ALA A 126 -11.74 -3.76 9.51
C ALA A 126 -10.61 -4.60 10.10
N PRO A 127 -9.37 -4.52 9.57
CA PRO A 127 -8.23 -5.22 10.15
C PRO A 127 -7.83 -4.56 11.48
N SER A 128 -7.34 -5.37 12.44
CA SER A 128 -6.72 -4.83 13.63
C SER A 128 -5.32 -4.29 13.32
N MET A 129 -5.18 -2.97 13.41
CA MET A 129 -3.91 -2.26 13.19
C MET A 129 -3.25 -1.81 14.51
N GLY A 130 -3.77 -2.27 15.66
CA GLY A 130 -3.28 -1.88 16.98
C GLY A 130 -3.52 -0.41 17.34
N ARG A 131 -4.34 0.30 16.58
CA ARG A 131 -4.71 1.71 16.81
C ARG A 131 -6.19 1.87 16.60
N LYS A 132 -6.85 2.50 17.56
CA LYS A 132 -8.25 2.93 17.48
C LYS A 132 -8.32 4.44 17.73
N ILE A 133 -9.30 5.09 17.11
CA ILE A 133 -9.67 6.46 17.46
C ILE A 133 -10.77 6.43 18.54
N ASP A 134 -11.00 7.56 19.18
CA ASP A 134 -12.08 7.71 20.14
C ASP A 134 -13.45 7.43 19.49
N ARG A 135 -14.30 6.68 20.19
CA ARG A 135 -15.65 6.29 19.76
C ARG A 135 -15.74 5.39 18.52
N GLU A 136 -14.63 4.85 18.02
CA GLU A 136 -14.64 3.92 16.88
C GLU A 136 -15.49 2.66 17.15
N ASP A 137 -15.58 2.24 18.41
CA ASP A 137 -16.42 1.10 18.82
C ASP A 137 -17.94 1.38 18.75
N GLU A 138 -18.35 2.64 18.49
CA GLU A 138 -19.75 3.01 18.26
C GLU A 138 -20.16 2.87 16.77
N MET A 139 -19.19 2.64 15.87
CA MET A 139 -19.45 2.40 14.46
C MET A 139 -19.89 0.95 14.25
N ASP A 140 -20.76 0.73 13.27
CA ASP A 140 -21.18 -0.63 12.88
C ASP A 140 -20.10 -1.32 12.03
N ILE A 141 -18.99 -1.65 12.70
CA ILE A 141 -17.81 -2.30 12.12
C ILE A 141 -17.36 -3.44 13.00
N THR A 142 -17.12 -4.60 12.43
CA THR A 142 -16.46 -5.70 13.13
C THR A 142 -14.94 -5.60 12.98
N HIS A 143 -14.25 -5.32 14.08
CA HIS A 143 -12.78 -5.32 14.12
C HIS A 143 -12.24 -6.73 14.23
N LEU A 144 -11.41 -7.13 13.25
CA LEU A 144 -10.74 -8.42 13.26
C LEU A 144 -9.60 -8.44 14.31
N PRO A 145 -9.26 -9.60 14.88
CA PRO A 145 -8.07 -9.74 15.70
C PRO A 145 -6.80 -9.54 14.84
N TYR A 146 -5.67 -9.30 15.49
CA TYR A 146 -4.38 -9.32 14.79
C TYR A 146 -4.16 -10.69 14.15
N MET A 147 -3.71 -10.67 12.90
CA MET A 147 -3.39 -11.85 12.10
C MET A 147 -1.97 -11.74 11.54
N THR A 148 -1.28 -12.86 11.44
CA THR A 148 -0.10 -12.95 10.59
C THR A 148 -0.49 -12.70 9.13
N TRP A 149 0.46 -12.36 8.27
CA TRP A 149 0.14 -12.09 6.87
C TRP A 149 -0.50 -13.30 6.15
N VAL A 150 -0.07 -14.52 6.47
CA VAL A 150 -0.67 -15.75 5.90
C VAL A 150 -2.12 -15.94 6.35
N GLU A 151 -2.39 -15.73 7.64
CA GLU A 151 -3.76 -15.79 8.18
C GLU A 151 -4.63 -14.70 7.56
N TRP A 152 -4.10 -13.48 7.44
CA TRP A 152 -4.77 -12.36 6.79
C TRP A 152 -5.15 -12.68 5.35
N MET A 153 -4.23 -13.16 4.52
CA MET A 153 -4.48 -13.50 3.13
C MET A 153 -5.54 -14.61 2.98
N ASN A 154 -5.50 -15.63 3.85
CA ASN A 154 -6.53 -16.66 3.85
C ASN A 154 -7.89 -16.14 4.33
N ASN A 155 -7.92 -15.20 5.28
CA ASN A 155 -9.15 -14.56 5.76
C ASN A 155 -9.74 -13.64 4.68
N LEU A 156 -8.91 -12.89 3.95
CA LEU A 156 -9.36 -11.92 2.95
C LEU A 156 -10.23 -12.53 1.85
N ARG A 157 -10.07 -13.83 1.56
CA ARG A 157 -10.84 -14.55 0.53
C ARG A 157 -12.36 -14.52 0.73
N GLN A 158 -12.85 -14.32 1.96
CA GLN A 158 -14.27 -14.34 2.30
C GLN A 158 -14.99 -13.01 2.05
N TYR A 159 -14.29 -11.98 1.64
CA TYR A 159 -14.90 -10.66 1.43
C TYR A 159 -15.30 -10.46 -0.04
N HIS A 160 -16.41 -9.74 -0.20
CA HIS A 160 -16.98 -9.40 -1.52
C HIS A 160 -16.16 -8.31 -2.19
N VAL A 161 -16.03 -7.17 -1.53
CA VAL A 161 -15.35 -5.97 -2.01
C VAL A 161 -14.39 -5.42 -0.95
N GLY A 162 -13.29 -4.88 -1.40
CA GLY A 162 -12.41 -4.01 -0.60
C GLY A 162 -12.76 -2.54 -0.78
N VAL A 163 -12.71 -1.75 0.29
CA VAL A 163 -12.83 -0.29 0.21
C VAL A 163 -11.64 0.34 0.94
N HIS A 164 -10.83 1.13 0.24
CA HIS A 164 -9.62 1.72 0.78
C HIS A 164 -9.41 3.15 0.29
N MET A 165 -10.17 4.08 0.86
CA MET A 165 -10.13 5.50 0.55
C MET A 165 -8.91 6.18 1.19
N MET A 166 -7.72 5.64 0.93
CA MET A 166 -6.47 6.10 1.53
C MET A 166 -5.89 7.30 0.77
N PRO A 167 -5.85 8.51 1.37
CA PRO A 167 -5.31 9.70 0.71
C PRO A 167 -3.77 9.73 0.69
N THR A 168 -3.14 8.79 1.35
CA THR A 168 -1.69 8.71 1.51
C THR A 168 -1.09 7.68 0.57
N HIS A 169 -0.09 8.09 -0.22
CA HIS A 169 0.69 7.15 -1.02
C HIS A 169 1.66 6.38 -0.13
N ALA A 170 1.67 5.08 -0.30
CA ALA A 170 2.48 4.13 0.45
C ALA A 170 2.75 2.87 -0.39
N ALA A 171 3.13 1.76 0.25
CA ALA A 171 3.35 0.48 -0.43
C ALA A 171 2.06 -0.14 -1.02
N GLY A 172 0.88 0.22 -0.51
CA GLY A 172 -0.41 -0.20 -1.05
C GLY A 172 -0.70 -1.70 -0.90
N THR A 173 -0.31 -2.28 0.22
CA THR A 173 -0.42 -3.75 0.42
C THR A 173 -1.86 -4.25 0.45
N PHE A 174 -2.82 -3.46 0.95
CA PHE A 174 -4.22 -3.88 1.00
C PHE A 174 -4.81 -4.07 -0.41
N THR A 175 -4.70 -3.07 -1.27
CA THR A 175 -5.21 -3.13 -2.66
C THR A 175 -4.51 -4.21 -3.47
N LEU A 176 -3.21 -4.41 -3.24
CA LEU A 176 -2.44 -5.51 -3.83
C LEU A 176 -2.97 -6.88 -3.38
N ASN A 177 -3.27 -7.05 -2.08
CA ASN A 177 -3.83 -8.30 -1.55
C ASN A 177 -5.22 -8.58 -2.13
N CYS A 178 -6.06 -7.54 -2.30
CA CYS A 178 -7.35 -7.65 -2.97
C CYS A 178 -7.19 -8.11 -4.42
N ALA A 179 -6.29 -7.50 -5.18
CA ALA A 179 -6.04 -7.86 -6.58
C ALA A 179 -5.55 -9.31 -6.73
N TYR A 180 -4.70 -9.80 -5.82
CA TYR A 180 -4.28 -11.20 -5.80
C TYR A 180 -5.47 -12.16 -5.73
N HIS A 181 -6.48 -11.84 -4.95
CA HIS A 181 -7.70 -12.66 -4.83
C HIS A 181 -8.77 -12.36 -5.89
N GLY A 182 -8.56 -11.38 -6.76
CA GLY A 182 -9.61 -10.90 -7.66
C GLY A 182 -10.77 -10.23 -6.92
N ILE A 183 -10.50 -9.58 -5.79
CA ILE A 183 -11.48 -8.79 -5.03
C ILE A 183 -11.47 -7.36 -5.57
N PRO A 184 -12.56 -6.86 -6.16
CA PRO A 184 -12.66 -5.46 -6.54
C PRO A 184 -12.38 -4.54 -5.34
N CYS A 185 -11.59 -3.48 -5.53
CA CYS A 185 -11.25 -2.56 -4.46
C CYS A 185 -11.47 -1.12 -4.90
N ILE A 186 -12.40 -0.41 -4.25
CA ILE A 186 -12.61 1.03 -4.46
C ILE A 186 -11.59 1.79 -3.63
N GLY A 187 -10.94 2.80 -4.22
CA GLY A 187 -9.95 3.60 -3.51
C GLY A 187 -9.56 4.88 -4.22
N TYR A 188 -8.87 5.76 -3.49
CA TYR A 188 -8.36 7.01 -4.06
C TYR A 188 -7.17 6.78 -5.00
N ARG A 189 -7.09 7.58 -6.06
CA ARG A 189 -5.89 7.71 -6.89
C ARG A 189 -4.72 8.25 -6.07
N GLY A 190 -3.48 7.98 -6.54
CA GLY A 190 -2.26 8.37 -5.85
C GLY A 190 -1.58 7.24 -5.08
N LEU A 191 -2.28 6.11 -4.93
CA LEU A 191 -1.70 4.85 -4.47
C LEU A 191 -1.42 3.98 -5.69
N ASP A 192 -0.14 3.70 -6.00
CA ASP A 192 0.25 2.98 -7.23
C ASP A 192 -0.52 1.67 -7.42
N THR A 193 -0.65 0.86 -6.38
CA THR A 193 -1.36 -0.42 -6.44
C THR A 193 -2.87 -0.27 -6.70
N GLN A 194 -3.47 0.83 -6.27
CA GLN A 194 -4.86 1.15 -6.58
C GLN A 194 -5.00 1.49 -8.07
N GLU A 195 -4.20 2.42 -8.56
CA GLU A 195 -4.27 2.86 -9.96
C GLU A 195 -3.87 1.76 -10.95
N GLU A 196 -2.84 0.99 -10.61
CA GLU A 196 -2.29 -0.04 -11.48
C GLU A 196 -3.16 -1.32 -11.51
N LEU A 197 -3.80 -1.66 -10.40
CA LEU A 197 -4.51 -2.94 -10.26
C LEU A 197 -6.04 -2.81 -10.25
N HIS A 198 -6.58 -1.65 -9.85
CA HIS A 198 -8.02 -1.39 -9.79
C HIS A 198 -8.41 -0.11 -10.57
N PRO A 199 -7.99 0.05 -11.84
CA PRO A 199 -8.19 1.31 -12.58
C PRO A 199 -9.67 1.69 -12.75
N LEU A 200 -10.58 0.70 -12.85
CA LEU A 200 -12.02 0.92 -12.97
C LEU A 200 -12.70 1.40 -11.67
N LEU A 201 -12.00 1.28 -10.54
CA LEU A 201 -12.51 1.58 -9.20
C LEU A 201 -11.65 2.63 -8.48
N SER A 202 -10.86 3.38 -9.23
CA SER A 202 -9.99 4.45 -8.72
C SER A 202 -10.63 5.80 -8.93
N VAL A 203 -10.90 6.52 -7.84
CA VAL A 203 -11.50 7.86 -7.83
C VAL A 203 -10.51 8.92 -7.38
N ASP A 204 -10.78 10.19 -7.69
CA ASP A 204 -9.93 11.28 -7.26
C ASP A 204 -10.02 11.49 -5.72
N ASP A 205 -8.96 12.01 -5.12
CA ASP A 205 -8.90 12.25 -3.67
C ASP A 205 -10.04 13.18 -3.23
N GLY A 206 -10.84 12.71 -2.26
CA GLY A 206 -12.02 13.41 -1.75
C GLY A 206 -13.31 13.23 -2.57
N ASP A 207 -13.29 12.53 -3.71
CA ASP A 207 -14.49 12.28 -4.51
C ASP A 207 -15.30 11.08 -3.94
N ILE A 208 -15.97 11.35 -2.83
CA ILE A 208 -16.83 10.38 -2.15
C ILE A 208 -18.10 10.06 -2.99
N GLU A 209 -18.58 11.01 -3.76
CA GLU A 209 -19.77 10.81 -4.59
C GLU A 209 -19.52 9.77 -5.68
N GLU A 210 -18.43 9.90 -6.41
CA GLU A 210 -18.02 8.91 -7.40
C GLU A 210 -17.71 7.54 -6.77
N ALA A 211 -17.07 7.51 -5.60
CA ALA A 211 -16.82 6.26 -4.89
C ALA A 211 -18.11 5.54 -4.49
N LYS A 212 -19.13 6.26 -4.03
CA LYS A 212 -20.45 5.70 -3.72
C LYS A 212 -21.20 5.24 -4.98
N TYR A 213 -21.10 6.00 -6.07
CA TYR A 213 -21.65 5.58 -7.35
C TYR A 213 -21.05 4.25 -7.81
N LEU A 214 -19.72 4.09 -7.72
CA LEU A 214 -19.05 2.84 -8.08
C LEU A 214 -19.42 1.69 -7.12
N ALA A 215 -19.62 1.97 -5.83
CA ALA A 215 -20.08 0.97 -4.86
C ALA A 215 -21.49 0.46 -5.22
N ASN A 216 -22.43 1.34 -5.54
CA ASN A 216 -23.77 0.96 -5.99
C ASN A 216 -23.72 0.21 -7.32
N LYS A 217 -22.86 0.61 -8.25
CA LYS A 217 -22.68 -0.10 -9.52
C LYS A 217 -22.13 -1.51 -9.32
N LEU A 218 -21.12 -1.71 -8.44
CA LEU A 218 -20.63 -3.04 -8.09
C LEU A 218 -21.69 -3.92 -7.44
N LYS A 219 -22.61 -3.32 -6.66
CA LYS A 219 -23.70 -4.02 -5.98
C LYS A 219 -24.82 -4.46 -6.95
N GLU A 220 -25.16 -3.62 -7.92
CA GLU A 220 -26.34 -3.79 -8.77
C GLU A 220 -26.03 -4.42 -10.13
N ASP A 221 -24.79 -4.33 -10.61
CA ASP A 221 -24.33 -4.77 -11.94
C ASP A 221 -23.33 -5.91 -11.80
N GLU A 222 -23.81 -7.15 -11.94
CA GLU A 222 -22.99 -8.36 -11.84
C GLU A 222 -21.92 -8.42 -12.93
N ASP A 223 -22.22 -7.96 -14.15
CA ASP A 223 -21.24 -7.96 -15.26
C ASP A 223 -20.11 -6.98 -14.96
N PHE A 224 -20.42 -5.82 -14.43
CA PHE A 224 -19.40 -4.84 -13.99
C PHE A 224 -18.56 -5.37 -12.83
N TYR A 225 -19.18 -6.08 -11.88
CA TYR A 225 -18.43 -6.73 -10.81
C TYR A 225 -17.43 -7.75 -11.36
N GLN A 226 -17.88 -8.61 -12.28
CA GLN A 226 -17.01 -9.60 -12.94
C GLN A 226 -15.89 -8.96 -13.73
N GLU A 227 -16.17 -7.89 -14.47
CA GLU A 227 -15.18 -7.10 -15.19
C GLU A 227 -14.10 -6.57 -14.22
N CYS A 228 -14.50 -5.94 -13.11
CA CYS A 228 -13.58 -5.42 -12.10
C CYS A 228 -12.75 -6.52 -11.45
N SER A 229 -13.38 -7.66 -11.12
CA SER A 229 -12.74 -8.81 -10.49
C SER A 229 -11.70 -9.46 -11.41
N SER A 230 -12.05 -9.71 -12.67
CA SER A 230 -11.11 -10.28 -13.66
C SER A 230 -10.00 -9.32 -14.00
N THR A 231 -10.30 -8.03 -14.21
CA THR A 231 -9.32 -6.99 -14.53
C THR A 231 -8.26 -6.86 -13.46
N CYS A 232 -8.66 -6.76 -12.18
CA CYS A 232 -7.67 -6.60 -11.12
C CYS A 232 -6.76 -7.84 -10.97
N ARG A 233 -7.29 -9.03 -11.18
CA ARG A 233 -6.50 -10.27 -11.16
C ARG A 233 -5.52 -10.34 -12.33
N GLU A 234 -5.96 -10.04 -13.56
CA GLU A 234 -5.10 -10.03 -14.75
C GLU A 234 -3.99 -8.99 -14.66
N LEU A 235 -4.32 -7.80 -14.14
CA LEU A 235 -3.33 -6.74 -13.95
C LEU A 235 -2.30 -7.12 -12.88
N TYR A 236 -2.74 -7.79 -11.80
CA TYR A 236 -1.81 -8.33 -10.81
C TYR A 236 -0.82 -9.32 -11.47
N GLU A 237 -1.30 -10.29 -12.23
CA GLU A 237 -0.46 -11.31 -12.86
C GLU A 237 0.59 -10.73 -13.82
N LYS A 238 0.31 -9.59 -14.44
CA LYS A 238 1.22 -8.88 -15.36
C LYS A 238 2.11 -7.83 -14.66
N SER A 239 1.90 -7.60 -13.37
CA SER A 239 2.55 -6.50 -12.63
C SER A 239 3.95 -6.85 -12.12
N LEU A 240 4.67 -5.83 -11.67
CA LEU A 240 5.95 -5.97 -10.95
C LEU A 240 5.79 -6.53 -9.52
N TYR A 241 4.59 -6.83 -9.07
CA TYR A 241 4.34 -7.37 -7.73
C TYR A 241 4.44 -8.90 -7.68
N THR A 242 4.48 -9.58 -8.84
CA THR A 242 4.74 -11.02 -8.95
C THR A 242 6.24 -11.30 -8.93
N GLU A 243 6.63 -12.47 -8.43
CA GLU A 243 8.04 -12.85 -8.40
C GLU A 243 8.67 -12.94 -9.80
N GLU A 244 7.91 -13.42 -10.79
CA GLU A 244 8.35 -13.56 -12.17
C GLU A 244 8.82 -12.22 -12.76
N ASN A 245 8.11 -11.14 -12.48
CA ASN A 245 8.43 -9.81 -13.00
C ASN A 245 9.34 -9.02 -12.05
N PHE A 246 9.22 -9.22 -10.74
CA PHE A 246 10.01 -8.53 -9.72
C PHE A 246 11.50 -8.89 -9.82
N VAL A 247 11.84 -10.19 -9.92
CA VAL A 247 13.23 -10.65 -9.87
C VAL A 247 14.06 -10.07 -11.02
N PRO A 248 13.63 -10.13 -12.30
CA PRO A 248 14.38 -9.49 -13.39
C PRO A 248 14.50 -7.97 -13.21
N TYR A 249 13.44 -7.30 -12.77
CA TYR A 249 13.45 -5.86 -12.54
C TYR A 249 14.51 -5.45 -11.49
N ILE A 250 14.50 -6.10 -10.33
CA ILE A 250 15.42 -5.72 -9.24
C ILE A 250 16.86 -6.13 -9.55
N THR A 251 17.05 -7.28 -10.20
CA THR A 251 18.36 -7.74 -10.64
C THR A 251 19.01 -6.74 -11.60
N GLY A 252 18.26 -6.26 -12.60
CA GLY A 252 18.76 -5.27 -13.55
C GLY A 252 19.17 -3.95 -12.88
N ILE A 253 18.48 -3.53 -11.82
CA ILE A 253 18.89 -2.35 -11.04
C ILE A 253 20.23 -2.61 -10.33
N PHE A 254 20.39 -3.76 -9.67
CA PHE A 254 21.61 -4.06 -8.94
C PHE A 254 22.81 -4.29 -9.87
N GLU A 255 22.65 -4.91 -11.01
CA GLU A 255 23.72 -5.09 -12.01
C GLU A 255 24.30 -3.77 -12.53
N ASN A 256 23.49 -2.71 -12.58
CA ASN A 256 23.93 -1.38 -12.99
C ASN A 256 24.71 -0.60 -11.90
N ILE A 257 24.74 -1.08 -10.67
CA ILE A 257 25.36 -0.39 -9.52
C ILE A 257 26.67 -1.08 -9.07
N LEU A 258 26.74 -2.38 -9.25
CA LEU A 258 27.87 -3.23 -8.83
C LEU A 258 29.01 -3.16 -9.84
#